data_b6c292e9b779b81bf2c11598c291662e
#
_entry.id   b6c292e9b779b81bf2c11598c291662e
#
_cell.length_a   1.000
_cell.length_b   1.000
_cell.length_c   1.000
_cell.angle_alpha   90.00
_cell.angle_beta   90.00
_cell.angle_gamma   90.00
#
_symmetry.space_group_name_H-M   'P 1'
#
loop_
_entity.id
_entity.type
_entity.pdbx_description
1 polymer ?
#
loop_
_entity_poly.entity_id
_entity_poly.type
_entity_poly.pdbx_seq_one_letter_code
_entity_poly.pdbx_strand_id
1 'polypeptide(L)'
;MILTSRKPSLIIALLSVILFVGCSTPQVEISGSPIKVAATTTIVGDVVSEIGGDFIDLEILLPAGSDPHSFQPAPKDLVTVAEAKLVFANGAGLEEFLEPLIQNAGGNAQVVEVSEGIDLLQAQDVHEDDEEDHATGDPHTWFDPANVESWTIQIEKALSSVDPEHATEYAANARAYRERLQELDAWIEQQASSIPQEKRKLFTDHASFTYFANRYGFEQVGAVIPAYSTLAEPSAKDLALIESAMKEFGVKTIFTSEAANRALLERVAQDTGARLVYLYNGSLSEANGPAATYLDLMRYNVQALVEALK
;
A
#
# COMPACT_ATOMS: atom_id res chain seq x y z
N MET A 1 -5.04 18.30 -100.70
CA MET A 1 -6.20 18.25 -99.78
C MET A 1 -6.06 16.99 -99.03
N ILE A 2 -5.39 16.96 -97.87
CA ILE A 2 -5.05 15.78 -97.10
C ILE A 2 -5.76 15.91 -95.80
N LEU A 3 -6.74 15.01 -95.52
CA LEU A 3 -7.48 14.88 -94.28
C LEU A 3 -6.68 13.96 -93.34
N THR A 4 -6.25 14.48 -92.20
CA THR A 4 -5.63 13.70 -91.12
C THR A 4 -6.73 13.31 -90.09
N SER A 5 -6.99 12.00 -89.97
CA SER A 5 -7.84 11.40 -88.97
C SER A 5 -7.12 11.32 -87.62
N ARG A 6 -7.68 12.00 -86.58
CA ARG A 6 -7.26 11.84 -85.23
C ARG A 6 -8.10 10.74 -84.53
N LYS A 7 -7.45 9.71 -84.01
CA LYS A 7 -8.04 8.68 -83.14
C LYS A 7 -8.09 9.18 -81.69
N PRO A 8 -9.17 8.97 -80.92
CA PRO A 8 -9.21 9.30 -79.51
C PRO A 8 -8.54 8.17 -78.66
N SER A 9 -7.61 8.54 -77.85
CA SER A 9 -7.01 7.66 -76.83
C SER A 9 -7.91 7.54 -75.62
N LEU A 10 -8.35 6.30 -75.33
CA LEU A 10 -9.16 5.96 -74.16
C LEU A 10 -8.23 5.76 -72.99
N ILE A 11 -8.26 6.73 -72.02
CA ILE A 11 -7.55 6.62 -70.73
C ILE A 11 -8.45 5.82 -69.78
N ILE A 12 -8.06 4.57 -69.48
CA ILE A 12 -8.70 3.78 -68.44
C ILE A 12 -8.10 4.19 -67.09
N ALA A 13 -8.86 4.93 -66.26
CA ALA A 13 -8.50 5.24 -64.91
C ALA A 13 -8.79 4.01 -64.00
N LEU A 14 -7.73 3.35 -63.55
CA LEU A 14 -7.79 2.25 -62.61
C LEU A 14 -8.02 2.79 -61.21
N LEU A 15 -9.26 2.67 -60.66
CA LEU A 15 -9.63 3.11 -59.32
C LEU A 15 -9.20 2.03 -58.34
N SER A 16 -8.07 2.19 -57.65
CA SER A 16 -7.62 1.31 -56.58
C SER A 16 -8.43 1.58 -55.30
N VAL A 17 -9.36 0.72 -54.98
CA VAL A 17 -10.08 0.73 -53.70
C VAL A 17 -9.18 0.12 -52.63
N ILE A 18 -8.58 0.95 -51.80
CA ILE A 18 -7.84 0.50 -50.59
C ILE A 18 -8.90 0.18 -49.50
N LEU A 19 -9.14 -1.10 -49.26
CA LEU A 19 -9.89 -1.58 -48.10
C LEU A 19 -9.04 -1.40 -46.84
N PHE A 20 -9.32 -0.34 -46.06
CA PHE A 20 -8.84 -0.26 -44.68
C PHE A 20 -9.62 -1.30 -43.83
N VAL A 21 -8.98 -2.42 -43.58
CA VAL A 21 -9.41 -3.34 -42.52
C VAL A 21 -8.98 -2.67 -41.19
N GLY A 22 -9.88 -1.87 -40.62
CA GLY A 22 -9.72 -1.37 -39.26
C GLY A 22 -9.77 -2.54 -38.29
N CYS A 23 -8.65 -2.89 -37.64
CA CYS A 23 -8.67 -3.67 -36.42
C CYS A 23 -9.35 -2.85 -35.34
N SER A 24 -10.65 -2.98 -35.19
CA SER A 24 -11.36 -2.56 -33.98
C SER A 24 -10.95 -3.50 -32.88
N THR A 25 -10.13 -3.07 -31.94
CA THR A 25 -10.03 -3.69 -30.64
C THR A 25 -11.44 -3.75 -30.04
N PRO A 26 -11.89 -4.90 -29.52
CA PRO A 26 -13.18 -4.94 -28.83
C PRO A 26 -13.10 -4.00 -27.65
N GLN A 27 -13.86 -2.89 -27.69
CA GLN A 27 -14.18 -2.13 -26.49
C GLN A 27 -15.10 -3.03 -25.66
N VAL A 28 -14.63 -3.42 -24.49
CA VAL A 28 -15.50 -4.02 -23.47
C VAL A 28 -16.47 -2.94 -23.08
N GLU A 29 -17.74 -3.06 -23.50
CA GLU A 29 -18.81 -2.21 -22.98
C GLU A 29 -19.00 -2.62 -21.52
N ILE A 30 -18.64 -1.74 -20.58
CA ILE A 30 -18.90 -1.92 -19.16
C ILE A 30 -20.42 -1.92 -18.99
N SER A 31 -20.98 -3.09 -18.75
CA SER A 31 -22.42 -3.26 -18.52
C SER A 31 -22.71 -2.92 -17.07
N GLY A 32 -23.30 -1.77 -16.82
CA GLY A 32 -23.66 -1.32 -15.47
C GLY A 32 -22.87 -0.12 -14.98
N SER A 33 -23.35 0.53 -13.91
CA SER A 33 -22.57 1.57 -13.22
C SER A 33 -21.59 0.91 -12.27
N PRO A 34 -20.34 1.43 -12.15
CA PRO A 34 -19.37 0.93 -11.19
C PRO A 34 -19.94 0.83 -9.77
N ILE A 35 -19.58 -0.21 -9.02
CA ILE A 35 -20.03 -0.35 -7.64
C ILE A 35 -19.24 0.58 -6.73
N LYS A 36 -19.93 1.30 -5.85
CA LYS A 36 -19.29 2.18 -4.87
C LYS A 36 -18.63 1.35 -3.78
N VAL A 37 -17.34 1.57 -3.59
CA VAL A 37 -16.55 0.94 -2.55
C VAL A 37 -15.68 1.99 -1.85
N ALA A 38 -15.35 1.76 -0.58
CA ALA A 38 -14.42 2.59 0.14
C ALA A 38 -13.21 1.77 0.62
N ALA A 39 -12.07 2.43 0.78
CA ALA A 39 -10.91 1.87 1.43
C ALA A 39 -10.42 2.81 2.54
N THR A 40 -9.95 2.26 3.63
CA THR A 40 -9.49 3.07 4.77
C THR A 40 -8.21 3.83 4.43
N THR A 41 -7.18 3.15 3.98
CA THR A 41 -5.86 3.71 3.70
C THR A 41 -5.56 3.75 2.20
N THR A 42 -4.60 4.58 1.81
CA THR A 42 -4.11 4.62 0.43
C THR A 42 -3.47 3.29 -0.01
N ILE A 43 -2.84 2.56 0.92
CA ILE A 43 -2.21 1.26 0.63
C ILE A 43 -3.28 0.21 0.31
N VAL A 44 -4.30 0.09 1.15
CA VAL A 44 -5.44 -0.82 0.89
C VAL A 44 -6.15 -0.40 -0.39
N GLY A 45 -6.38 0.91 -0.58
CA GLY A 45 -7.03 1.46 -1.76
C GLY A 45 -6.31 1.14 -3.06
N ASP A 46 -4.98 1.18 -3.09
CA ASP A 46 -4.19 0.82 -4.27
C ASP A 46 -4.43 -0.65 -4.67
N VAL A 47 -4.36 -1.58 -3.71
CA VAL A 47 -4.61 -3.00 -3.97
C VAL A 47 -6.06 -3.26 -4.41
N VAL A 48 -7.03 -2.57 -3.78
CA VAL A 48 -8.45 -2.65 -4.18
C VAL A 48 -8.65 -2.13 -5.60
N SER A 49 -8.01 -1.01 -5.95
CA SER A 49 -8.05 -0.42 -7.30
C SER A 49 -7.46 -1.36 -8.36
N GLU A 50 -6.33 -1.99 -8.07
CA GLU A 50 -5.66 -2.93 -8.99
C GLU A 50 -6.54 -4.17 -9.29
N ILE A 51 -7.35 -4.61 -8.33
CA ILE A 51 -8.24 -5.75 -8.51
C ILE A 51 -9.59 -5.33 -9.11
N GLY A 52 -10.18 -4.25 -8.61
CA GLY A 52 -11.49 -3.76 -9.04
C GLY A 52 -11.49 -3.14 -10.44
N GLY A 53 -10.39 -2.50 -10.84
CA GLY A 53 -10.26 -1.84 -12.15
C GLY A 53 -11.39 -0.83 -12.39
N ASP A 54 -11.88 -0.78 -13.62
CA ASP A 54 -12.92 0.14 -14.06
C ASP A 54 -14.35 -0.24 -13.58
N PHE A 55 -14.49 -1.37 -12.88
CA PHE A 55 -15.78 -1.88 -12.41
C PHE A 55 -16.18 -1.35 -11.02
N ILE A 56 -15.29 -0.61 -10.35
CA ILE A 56 -15.52 -0.01 -9.04
C ILE A 56 -15.38 1.50 -9.08
N ASP A 57 -16.15 2.17 -8.23
CA ASP A 57 -16.03 3.60 -7.90
C ASP A 57 -15.45 3.66 -6.49
N LEU A 58 -14.12 3.85 -6.39
CA LEU A 58 -13.36 3.74 -5.15
C LEU A 58 -13.11 5.11 -4.54
N GLU A 59 -13.51 5.24 -3.27
CA GLU A 59 -13.17 6.39 -2.41
C GLU A 59 -12.20 5.94 -1.31
N ILE A 60 -11.15 6.75 -1.05
CA ILE A 60 -10.18 6.48 0.02
C ILE A 60 -10.45 7.47 1.17
N LEU A 61 -10.61 6.93 2.39
CA LEU A 61 -10.95 7.75 3.58
C LEU A 61 -9.74 8.58 4.04
N LEU A 62 -8.57 7.96 4.18
CA LEU A 62 -7.36 8.65 4.61
C LEU A 62 -6.63 9.27 3.42
N PRO A 63 -6.41 10.59 3.41
CA PRO A 63 -5.56 11.24 2.41
C PRO A 63 -4.11 10.73 2.44
N ALA A 64 -3.40 10.86 1.32
CA ALA A 64 -1.97 10.58 1.26
C ALA A 64 -1.21 11.37 2.35
N GLY A 65 -0.22 10.72 2.97
CA GLY A 65 0.56 11.29 4.07
C GLY A 65 -0.13 11.29 5.44
N SER A 66 -1.37 10.78 5.54
CA SER A 66 -2.05 10.63 6.83
C SER A 66 -1.55 9.42 7.60
N ASP A 67 -1.57 9.55 8.92
CA ASP A 67 -1.27 8.47 9.84
C ASP A 67 -2.55 7.70 10.18
N PRO A 68 -2.62 6.39 9.91
CA PRO A 68 -3.82 5.59 10.16
C PRO A 68 -4.16 5.43 11.64
N HIS A 69 -3.18 5.50 12.55
CA HIS A 69 -3.40 5.38 13.98
C HIS A 69 -4.09 6.60 14.60
N SER A 70 -3.83 7.79 14.06
CA SER A 70 -4.31 9.06 14.62
C SER A 70 -5.40 9.72 13.78
N PHE A 71 -5.88 9.07 12.72
CA PHE A 71 -6.88 9.63 11.82
C PHE A 71 -8.23 9.85 12.52
N GLN A 72 -8.83 11.01 12.28
CA GLN A 72 -10.16 11.36 12.77
C GLN A 72 -11.09 11.61 11.58
N PRO A 73 -12.15 10.80 11.39
CA PRO A 73 -13.08 10.94 10.28
C PRO A 73 -13.81 12.28 10.29
N ALA A 74 -13.97 12.87 9.12
CA ALA A 74 -14.77 14.06 8.89
C ALA A 74 -16.22 13.68 8.49
N PRO A 75 -17.20 14.61 8.54
CA PRO A 75 -18.58 14.34 8.13
C PRO A 75 -18.73 13.78 6.71
N LYS A 76 -17.83 14.11 5.78
CA LYS A 76 -17.81 13.56 4.42
C LYS A 76 -17.58 12.04 4.42
N ASP A 77 -16.75 11.54 5.35
CA ASP A 77 -16.39 10.13 5.42
C ASP A 77 -17.58 9.26 5.86
N LEU A 78 -18.50 9.84 6.68
CA LEU A 78 -19.79 9.21 6.99
C LEU A 78 -20.64 8.99 5.73
N VAL A 79 -20.64 9.97 4.81
CA VAL A 79 -21.41 9.87 3.55
C VAL A 79 -20.77 8.81 2.65
N THR A 80 -19.46 8.83 2.51
CA THR A 80 -18.72 7.82 1.73
C THR A 80 -19.04 6.40 2.19
N VAL A 81 -18.95 6.16 3.50
CA VAL A 81 -19.25 4.85 4.09
C VAL A 81 -20.72 4.47 3.94
N ALA A 82 -21.66 5.42 4.13
CA ALA A 82 -23.09 5.16 3.98
C ALA A 82 -23.48 4.76 2.55
N GLU A 83 -22.78 5.27 1.55
CA GLU A 83 -23.04 5.00 0.13
C GLU A 83 -22.30 3.78 -0.42
N ALA A 84 -21.24 3.34 0.27
CA ALA A 84 -20.43 2.20 -0.16
C ALA A 84 -21.18 0.87 0.01
N LYS A 85 -20.95 -0.08 -0.91
CA LYS A 85 -21.35 -1.48 -0.73
C LYS A 85 -20.35 -2.25 0.11
N LEU A 86 -19.06 -1.96 -0.09
CA LEU A 86 -17.95 -2.56 0.64
C LEU A 86 -17.05 -1.46 1.21
N VAL A 87 -16.54 -1.68 2.42
CA VAL A 87 -15.48 -0.89 3.02
C VAL A 87 -14.31 -1.83 3.28
N PHE A 88 -13.21 -1.62 2.58
CA PHE A 88 -11.98 -2.38 2.77
C PHE A 88 -11.12 -1.69 3.81
N ALA A 89 -10.73 -2.43 4.84
CA ALA A 89 -9.85 -1.99 5.92
C ALA A 89 -8.63 -2.91 5.99
N ASN A 90 -7.52 -2.39 6.48
CA ASN A 90 -6.38 -3.25 6.82
C ASN A 90 -6.80 -4.29 7.86
N GLY A 91 -7.51 -3.88 8.90
CA GLY A 91 -7.85 -4.73 10.03
C GLY A 91 -6.68 -4.89 11.00
N ALA A 92 -6.68 -5.98 11.75
CA ALA A 92 -5.65 -6.25 12.77
C ALA A 92 -5.50 -5.11 13.82
N GLY A 93 -6.56 -4.33 14.05
CA GLY A 93 -6.57 -3.22 15.01
C GLY A 93 -5.94 -1.92 14.53
N LEU A 94 -5.58 -1.78 13.24
CA LEU A 94 -4.96 -0.54 12.73
C LEU A 94 -5.91 0.65 12.81
N GLU A 95 -7.16 0.47 12.40
CA GLU A 95 -8.16 1.54 12.25
C GLU A 95 -9.13 1.61 13.42
N GLU A 96 -8.69 2.13 14.56
CA GLU A 96 -9.55 2.29 15.75
C GLU A 96 -10.78 3.18 15.48
N PHE A 97 -10.69 4.10 14.52
CA PHE A 97 -11.78 5.01 14.13
C PHE A 97 -12.91 4.31 13.34
N LEU A 98 -12.68 3.12 12.76
CA LEU A 98 -13.57 2.54 11.75
C LEU A 98 -14.89 2.06 12.33
N GLU A 99 -14.88 1.34 13.46
CA GLU A 99 -16.11 0.84 14.06
C GLU A 99 -17.09 1.97 14.47
N PRO A 100 -16.66 3.03 15.17
CA PRO A 100 -17.51 4.19 15.44
C PRO A 100 -18.01 4.88 14.15
N LEU A 101 -17.17 4.94 13.07
CA LEU A 101 -17.57 5.53 11.81
C LEU A 101 -18.69 4.73 11.15
N ILE A 102 -18.57 3.41 11.05
CA ILE A 102 -19.59 2.51 10.50
C ILE A 102 -20.92 2.63 11.26
N GLN A 103 -20.88 2.59 12.61
CA GLN A 103 -22.06 2.71 13.44
C GLN A 103 -22.80 4.02 13.24
N ASN A 104 -22.06 5.12 13.06
CA ASN A 104 -22.63 6.46 12.87
C ASN A 104 -23.09 6.73 11.43
N ALA A 105 -22.53 6.06 10.43
CA ALA A 105 -22.89 6.23 9.02
C ALA A 105 -24.30 5.72 8.72
N GLY A 106 -24.83 4.74 9.47
CA GLY A 106 -26.19 4.21 9.31
C GLY A 106 -26.44 3.50 7.97
N GLY A 107 -25.38 3.19 7.22
CA GLY A 107 -25.42 2.45 5.97
C GLY A 107 -25.45 0.93 6.17
N ASN A 108 -25.40 0.19 5.05
CA ASN A 108 -25.34 -1.28 5.04
C ASN A 108 -24.03 -1.77 4.40
N ALA A 109 -22.96 -0.99 4.48
CA ALA A 109 -21.66 -1.38 3.95
C ALA A 109 -21.13 -2.63 4.67
N GLN A 110 -20.69 -3.61 3.90
CA GLN A 110 -19.97 -4.74 4.46
C GLN A 110 -18.50 -4.33 4.66
N VAL A 111 -18.00 -4.46 5.88
CA VAL A 111 -16.57 -4.26 6.17
C VAL A 111 -15.81 -5.53 5.83
N VAL A 112 -14.69 -5.37 5.15
CA VAL A 112 -13.77 -6.45 4.74
C VAL A 112 -12.39 -6.10 5.27
N GLU A 113 -11.95 -6.79 6.31
CA GLU A 113 -10.58 -6.70 6.81
C GLU A 113 -9.67 -7.53 5.93
N VAL A 114 -8.79 -6.88 5.16
CA VAL A 114 -7.94 -7.58 4.19
C VAL A 114 -6.87 -8.44 4.85
N SER A 115 -6.50 -8.13 6.11
CA SER A 115 -5.56 -8.93 6.91
C SER A 115 -6.22 -10.12 7.64
N GLU A 116 -7.54 -10.35 7.43
CA GLU A 116 -8.21 -11.51 8.05
C GLU A 116 -7.53 -12.83 7.64
N GLY A 117 -7.18 -13.64 8.64
CA GLY A 117 -6.53 -14.95 8.45
C GLY A 117 -5.01 -14.91 8.31
N ILE A 118 -4.38 -13.74 8.43
CA ILE A 118 -2.93 -13.62 8.55
C ILE A 118 -2.52 -13.93 10.00
N ASP A 119 -1.47 -14.75 10.17
CA ASP A 119 -0.86 -14.99 11.48
C ASP A 119 -0.13 -13.71 11.92
N LEU A 120 -0.73 -12.98 12.87
CA LEU A 120 -0.18 -11.71 13.32
C LEU A 120 1.09 -11.91 14.14
N LEU A 121 2.15 -11.21 13.75
CA LEU A 121 3.42 -11.22 14.46
C LEU A 121 3.37 -10.31 15.69
N GLN A 122 4.24 -10.59 16.67
CA GLN A 122 4.47 -9.76 17.84
C GLN A 122 5.86 -9.13 17.74
N ALA A 123 6.00 -7.85 18.05
CA ALA A 123 7.32 -7.24 18.19
C ALA A 123 8.04 -7.79 19.42
N GLN A 124 9.35 -8.05 19.31
CA GLN A 124 10.11 -8.68 20.39
C GLN A 124 10.34 -7.78 21.60
N ASP A 125 10.20 -6.44 21.43
CA ASP A 125 10.57 -5.43 22.45
C ASP A 125 9.38 -4.56 22.91
N VAL A 126 8.13 -4.96 22.67
CA VAL A 126 6.95 -4.27 23.22
C VAL A 126 6.91 -4.62 24.71
N HIS A 127 6.99 -3.61 25.59
CA HIS A 127 7.00 -3.82 27.03
C HIS A 127 5.73 -4.51 27.53
N GLU A 128 5.88 -5.53 28.40
CA GLU A 128 4.78 -6.34 28.96
C GLU A 128 3.73 -5.53 29.76
N ASP A 129 3.95 -4.24 29.98
CA ASP A 129 3.06 -3.37 30.77
C ASP A 129 1.88 -2.80 29.96
N ASP A 130 1.89 -2.91 28.63
CA ASP A 130 0.80 -2.45 27.75
C ASP A 130 -0.08 -3.64 27.33
N GLU A 131 -0.85 -4.20 28.28
CA GLU A 131 -1.71 -5.39 28.07
C GLU A 131 -2.76 -5.20 26.94
N GLU A 132 -3.11 -3.99 26.56
CA GLU A 132 -4.11 -3.72 25.52
C GLU A 132 -3.55 -3.83 24.09
N ASP A 133 -2.30 -3.44 23.84
CA ASP A 133 -1.65 -3.52 22.52
C ASP A 133 -1.22 -4.96 22.13
N HIS A 134 -1.00 -5.84 23.11
CA HIS A 134 -0.57 -7.22 22.88
C HIS A 134 -1.68 -8.15 22.38
N ALA A 135 -2.95 -7.78 22.55
CA ALA A 135 -4.08 -8.65 22.25
C ALA A 135 -4.30 -8.83 20.73
N THR A 136 -3.84 -7.90 19.90
CA THR A 136 -4.13 -7.87 18.45
C THR A 136 -2.93 -8.18 17.55
N GLY A 137 -1.68 -8.06 18.05
CA GLY A 137 -0.46 -8.24 17.25
C GLY A 137 -0.13 -7.02 16.37
N ASP A 138 0.94 -7.14 15.55
CA ASP A 138 1.41 -6.09 14.67
C ASP A 138 0.45 -5.89 13.47
N PRO A 139 -0.19 -4.72 13.31
CA PRO A 139 -1.13 -4.47 12.21
C PRO A 139 -0.44 -4.16 10.86
N HIS A 140 0.87 -3.93 10.83
CA HIS A 140 1.60 -3.47 9.64
C HIS A 140 1.90 -4.60 8.64
N THR A 141 0.87 -5.39 8.32
CA THR A 141 0.98 -6.63 7.53
C THR A 141 1.48 -6.40 6.11
N TRP A 142 1.29 -5.20 5.54
CA TRP A 142 1.72 -4.84 4.17
C TRP A 142 3.23 -4.85 3.96
N PHE A 143 4.04 -4.85 5.01
CA PHE A 143 5.49 -4.93 4.85
C PHE A 143 6.01 -6.32 4.46
N ASP A 144 5.13 -7.31 4.34
CA ASP A 144 5.40 -8.58 3.67
C ASP A 144 4.51 -8.72 2.42
N PRO A 145 5.05 -8.74 1.19
CA PRO A 145 4.28 -8.95 -0.03
C PRO A 145 3.45 -10.23 -0.04
N ALA A 146 3.84 -11.28 0.69
CA ALA A 146 3.06 -12.51 0.81
C ALA A 146 1.75 -12.28 1.58
N ASN A 147 1.74 -11.37 2.55
CA ASN A 147 0.50 -10.96 3.21
C ASN A 147 -0.41 -10.21 2.24
N VAL A 148 0.15 -9.34 1.39
CA VAL A 148 -0.62 -8.61 0.37
C VAL A 148 -1.15 -9.55 -0.71
N GLU A 149 -0.47 -10.66 -1.02
CA GLU A 149 -1.07 -11.73 -1.84
C GLU A 149 -2.35 -12.28 -1.18
N SER A 150 -2.36 -12.48 0.14
CA SER A 150 -3.54 -12.89 0.89
C SER A 150 -4.66 -11.84 0.85
N TRP A 151 -4.31 -10.54 0.92
CA TRP A 151 -5.27 -9.45 0.74
C TRP A 151 -6.00 -9.54 -0.60
N THR A 152 -5.27 -9.88 -1.68
CA THR A 152 -5.88 -10.00 -3.02
C THR A 152 -6.99 -11.03 -3.04
N ILE A 153 -6.89 -12.12 -2.25
CA ILE A 153 -7.89 -13.17 -2.17
C ILE A 153 -9.16 -12.66 -1.47
N GLN A 154 -9.00 -11.91 -0.37
CA GLN A 154 -10.14 -11.33 0.35
C GLN A 154 -10.86 -10.29 -0.50
N ILE A 155 -10.11 -9.41 -1.20
CA ILE A 155 -10.66 -8.39 -2.08
C ILE A 155 -11.40 -9.02 -3.27
N GLU A 156 -10.78 -9.97 -3.98
CA GLU A 156 -11.39 -10.71 -5.10
C GLU A 156 -12.72 -11.36 -4.67
N LYS A 157 -12.71 -12.05 -3.53
CA LYS A 157 -13.88 -12.72 -2.97
C LYS A 157 -14.99 -11.74 -2.65
N ALA A 158 -14.66 -10.62 -1.99
CA ALA A 158 -15.64 -9.62 -1.59
C ALA A 158 -16.27 -8.92 -2.80
N LEU A 159 -15.46 -8.44 -3.75
CA LEU A 159 -15.95 -7.82 -4.99
C LEU A 159 -16.83 -8.78 -5.79
N SER A 160 -16.40 -10.02 -6.01
CA SER A 160 -17.16 -11.04 -6.73
C SER A 160 -18.50 -11.38 -6.05
N SER A 161 -18.59 -11.25 -4.73
CA SER A 161 -19.83 -11.53 -3.98
C SER A 161 -20.92 -10.47 -4.21
N VAL A 162 -20.54 -9.20 -4.36
CA VAL A 162 -21.47 -8.07 -4.54
C VAL A 162 -21.66 -7.69 -6.01
N ASP A 163 -20.77 -8.14 -6.87
CA ASP A 163 -20.79 -7.93 -8.32
C ASP A 163 -20.35 -9.19 -9.08
N PRO A 164 -21.20 -10.23 -9.09
CA PRO A 164 -20.88 -11.52 -9.74
C PRO A 164 -20.76 -11.44 -11.27
N GLU A 165 -21.26 -10.37 -11.90
CA GLU A 165 -21.16 -10.17 -13.34
C GLU A 165 -19.71 -9.96 -13.78
N HIS A 166 -18.86 -9.34 -12.93
CA HIS A 166 -17.45 -9.05 -13.20
C HIS A 166 -16.48 -9.95 -12.40
N ALA A 167 -16.96 -11.06 -11.84
CA ALA A 167 -16.12 -11.97 -11.03
C ALA A 167 -14.92 -12.53 -11.80
N THR A 168 -15.06 -12.73 -13.12
CA THR A 168 -13.97 -13.23 -13.98
C THR A 168 -12.85 -12.21 -14.14
N GLU A 169 -13.22 -10.94 -14.27
CA GLU A 169 -12.30 -9.80 -14.39
C GLU A 169 -11.56 -9.59 -13.08
N TYR A 170 -12.26 -9.59 -11.95
CA TYR A 170 -11.63 -9.49 -10.62
C TYR A 170 -10.63 -10.63 -10.40
N ALA A 171 -10.98 -11.87 -10.75
CA ALA A 171 -10.08 -13.01 -10.65
C ALA A 171 -8.85 -12.87 -11.56
N ALA A 172 -9.02 -12.34 -12.77
CA ALA A 172 -7.92 -12.12 -13.72
C ALA A 172 -6.97 -11.02 -13.19
N ASN A 173 -7.51 -9.90 -12.72
CA ASN A 173 -6.75 -8.79 -12.15
C ASN A 173 -5.99 -9.22 -10.90
N ALA A 174 -6.66 -9.89 -9.97
CA ALA A 174 -6.05 -10.40 -8.74
C ALA A 174 -4.89 -11.36 -9.03
N ARG A 175 -5.04 -12.25 -10.03
CA ARG A 175 -3.94 -13.13 -10.45
C ARG A 175 -2.77 -12.35 -11.01
N ALA A 176 -3.01 -11.40 -11.91
CA ALA A 176 -1.96 -10.57 -12.51
C ALA A 176 -1.22 -9.74 -11.45
N TYR A 177 -1.95 -9.23 -10.45
CA TYR A 177 -1.35 -8.48 -9.36
C TYR A 177 -0.50 -9.37 -8.44
N ARG A 178 -0.93 -10.60 -8.14
CA ARG A 178 -0.14 -11.59 -7.40
C ARG A 178 1.19 -11.93 -8.11
N GLU A 179 1.19 -12.04 -9.44
CA GLU A 179 2.43 -12.25 -10.20
C GLU A 179 3.41 -11.07 -9.99
N ARG A 180 2.92 -9.82 -10.00
CA ARG A 180 3.73 -8.62 -9.72
C ARG A 180 4.23 -8.57 -8.27
N LEU A 181 3.45 -9.05 -7.30
CA LEU A 181 3.85 -9.14 -5.89
C LEU A 181 4.99 -10.16 -5.71
N GLN A 182 4.94 -11.30 -6.39
CA GLN A 182 6.00 -12.31 -6.37
C GLN A 182 7.30 -11.79 -7.01
N GLU A 183 7.19 -11.02 -8.10
CA GLU A 183 8.35 -10.34 -8.70
C GLU A 183 8.95 -9.29 -7.75
N LEU A 184 8.10 -8.55 -7.04
CA LEU A 184 8.52 -7.59 -6.02
C LEU A 184 9.24 -8.29 -4.87
N ASP A 185 8.67 -9.37 -4.33
CA ASP A 185 9.24 -10.14 -3.22
C ASP A 185 10.64 -10.67 -3.57
N ALA A 186 10.78 -11.30 -4.74
CA ALA A 186 12.08 -11.77 -5.23
C ALA A 186 13.10 -10.64 -5.42
N TRP A 187 12.66 -9.48 -5.90
CA TRP A 187 13.51 -8.30 -6.02
C TRP A 187 13.95 -7.77 -4.66
N ILE A 188 13.05 -7.71 -3.66
CA ILE A 188 13.38 -7.27 -2.30
C ILE A 188 14.41 -8.21 -1.69
N GLU A 189 14.23 -9.53 -1.80
CA GLU A 189 15.17 -10.54 -1.30
C GLU A 189 16.58 -10.33 -1.89
N GLN A 190 16.64 -10.07 -3.23
CA GLN A 190 17.90 -9.76 -3.89
C GLN A 190 18.55 -8.48 -3.34
N GLN A 191 17.77 -7.41 -3.14
CA GLN A 191 18.29 -6.14 -2.60
C GLN A 191 18.77 -6.32 -1.15
N ALA A 192 17.95 -6.95 -0.30
CA ALA A 192 18.26 -7.23 1.09
C ALA A 192 19.55 -8.06 1.23
N SER A 193 19.74 -9.06 0.36
CA SER A 193 20.94 -9.89 0.35
C SER A 193 22.24 -9.13 0.06
N SER A 194 22.15 -7.94 -0.53
CA SER A 194 23.30 -7.06 -0.79
C SER A 194 23.81 -6.32 0.45
N ILE A 195 23.03 -6.32 1.54
CA ILE A 195 23.41 -5.73 2.84
C ILE A 195 24.06 -6.82 3.69
N PRO A 196 25.27 -6.59 4.27
CA PRO A 196 25.87 -7.53 5.20
C PRO A 196 24.94 -7.87 6.36
N GLN A 197 24.91 -9.13 6.79
CA GLN A 197 23.97 -9.61 7.82
C GLN A 197 24.05 -8.81 9.12
N GLU A 198 25.27 -8.47 9.56
CA GLU A 198 25.53 -7.69 10.77
C GLU A 198 25.04 -6.24 10.70
N LYS A 199 24.75 -5.75 9.49
CA LYS A 199 24.19 -4.40 9.25
C LYS A 199 22.69 -4.40 9.05
N ARG A 200 22.01 -5.56 8.96
CA ARG A 200 20.56 -5.65 8.77
C ARG A 200 19.81 -5.36 10.06
N LYS A 201 20.05 -4.17 10.63
CA LYS A 201 19.42 -3.70 11.86
C LYS A 201 18.55 -2.50 11.57
N LEU A 202 17.29 -2.58 11.98
CA LEU A 202 16.30 -1.53 11.82
C LEU A 202 16.02 -0.87 13.16
N PHE A 203 16.10 0.44 13.18
CA PHE A 203 15.64 1.28 14.26
C PHE A 203 14.64 2.30 13.66
N THR A 204 13.41 2.27 14.11
CA THR A 204 12.29 2.95 13.43
C THR A 204 11.65 4.02 14.33
N ASP A 205 10.74 4.82 13.80
CA ASP A 205 9.96 5.77 14.57
C ASP A 205 8.98 5.06 15.53
N HIS A 206 8.33 3.99 15.07
CA HIS A 206 7.52 3.10 15.89
C HIS A 206 7.69 1.64 15.42
N ALA A 207 7.16 0.68 16.16
CA ALA A 207 7.35 -0.76 15.90
C ALA A 207 6.48 -1.23 14.73
N SER A 208 6.90 -0.97 13.48
CA SER A 208 6.10 -1.24 12.27
C SER A 208 6.73 -2.18 11.26
N PHE A 209 8.01 -2.51 11.39
CA PHE A 209 8.74 -3.29 10.39
C PHE A 209 8.94 -4.77 10.76
N THR A 210 8.15 -5.30 11.69
CA THR A 210 8.29 -6.69 12.16
C THR A 210 8.15 -7.72 11.04
N TYR A 211 7.15 -7.54 10.13
CA TYR A 211 6.96 -8.44 8.99
C TYR A 211 8.13 -8.37 7.99
N PHE A 212 8.59 -7.16 7.68
CA PHE A 212 9.75 -6.97 6.79
C PHE A 212 11.02 -7.60 7.38
N ALA A 213 11.27 -7.37 8.68
CA ALA A 213 12.41 -7.90 9.37
C ALA A 213 12.40 -9.44 9.38
N ASN A 214 11.25 -10.01 9.73
CA ASN A 214 11.05 -11.45 9.74
C ASN A 214 11.25 -12.09 8.35
N ARG A 215 10.69 -11.47 7.31
CA ARG A 215 10.72 -11.99 5.94
C ARG A 215 12.11 -11.97 5.33
N TYR A 216 12.87 -10.87 5.50
CA TYR A 216 14.12 -10.62 4.76
C TYR A 216 15.37 -10.70 5.63
N GLY A 217 15.24 -11.24 6.85
CA GLY A 217 16.37 -11.49 7.75
C GLY A 217 17.01 -10.22 8.29
N PHE A 218 16.19 -9.22 8.60
CA PHE A 218 16.59 -8.06 9.39
C PHE A 218 16.25 -8.30 10.87
N GLU A 219 16.85 -7.49 11.71
CA GLU A 219 16.56 -7.43 13.14
C GLU A 219 16.01 -6.03 13.45
N GLN A 220 14.77 -5.92 13.92
CA GLN A 220 14.25 -4.67 14.45
C GLN A 220 14.74 -4.51 15.87
N VAL A 221 15.83 -3.73 16.04
CA VAL A 221 16.56 -3.59 17.31
C VAL A 221 15.97 -2.52 18.22
N GLY A 222 14.89 -1.88 17.81
CA GLY A 222 14.13 -0.94 18.62
C GLY A 222 13.38 0.09 17.78
N ALA A 223 12.61 0.92 18.47
CA ALA A 223 11.86 2.04 17.91
C ALA A 223 11.88 3.24 18.88
N VAL A 224 11.66 4.45 18.34
CA VAL A 224 11.55 5.66 19.18
C VAL A 224 10.26 5.64 20.01
N ILE A 225 9.21 5.07 19.43
CA ILE A 225 7.96 4.71 20.14
C ILE A 225 7.93 3.18 20.18
N PRO A 226 8.17 2.55 21.33
CA PRO A 226 8.22 1.07 21.45
C PRO A 226 6.80 0.48 21.52
N ALA A 227 5.94 0.86 20.58
CA ALA A 227 4.56 0.42 20.42
C ALA A 227 4.21 0.32 18.93
N TYR A 228 3.14 -0.38 18.60
CA TYR A 228 2.62 -0.43 17.23
C TYR A 228 1.90 0.87 16.85
N SER A 229 1.27 1.53 17.81
CA SER A 229 0.56 2.79 17.59
C SER A 229 1.48 4.00 17.76
N THR A 230 1.36 4.97 16.85
CA THR A 230 2.05 6.26 16.93
C THR A 230 1.48 7.20 18.00
N LEU A 231 0.33 6.85 18.58
CA LEU A 231 -0.32 7.65 19.65
C LEU A 231 0.38 7.50 21.00
N ALA A 232 1.21 6.47 21.17
CA ALA A 232 1.99 6.29 22.40
C ALA A 232 3.07 7.37 22.53
N GLU A 233 3.24 7.91 23.74
CA GLU A 233 4.26 8.91 24.04
C GLU A 233 5.37 8.27 24.89
N PRO A 234 6.64 8.24 24.40
CA PRO A 234 7.74 7.67 25.17
C PRO A 234 8.04 8.55 26.40
N SER A 235 8.22 7.89 27.55
CA SER A 235 8.65 8.56 28.78
C SER A 235 10.15 8.94 28.72
N ALA A 236 10.62 9.75 29.66
CA ALA A 236 12.04 10.07 29.77
C ALA A 236 12.91 8.82 30.04
N LYS A 237 12.35 7.79 30.69
CA LYS A 237 13.01 6.49 30.90
C LYS A 237 13.16 5.75 29.56
N ASP A 238 12.13 5.76 28.73
CA ASP A 238 12.17 5.11 27.43
C ASP A 238 13.19 5.75 26.51
N LEU A 239 13.27 7.09 26.49
CA LEU A 239 14.30 7.81 25.73
C LEU A 239 15.73 7.41 26.16
N ALA A 240 15.98 7.24 27.47
CA ALA A 240 17.29 6.80 27.95
C ALA A 240 17.59 5.35 27.57
N LEU A 241 16.57 4.47 27.51
CA LEU A 241 16.71 3.08 27.04
C LEU A 241 16.99 3.03 25.55
N ILE A 242 16.29 3.85 24.76
CA ILE A 242 16.49 4.02 23.33
C ILE A 242 17.93 4.43 23.00
N GLU A 243 18.44 5.46 23.66
CA GLU A 243 19.85 5.89 23.49
C GLU A 243 20.84 4.77 23.83
N SER A 244 20.55 3.99 24.87
CA SER A 244 21.39 2.88 25.29
C SER A 244 21.37 1.74 24.25
N ALA A 245 20.19 1.37 23.77
CA ALA A 245 20.01 0.36 22.73
C ALA A 245 20.72 0.76 21.43
N MET A 246 20.56 2.01 20.99
CA MET A 246 21.23 2.51 19.79
C MET A 246 22.75 2.42 19.88
N LYS A 247 23.33 2.70 21.07
CA LYS A 247 24.78 2.55 21.33
C LYS A 247 25.20 1.10 21.33
N GLU A 248 24.45 0.23 22.01
CA GLU A 248 24.73 -1.21 22.12
C GLU A 248 24.72 -1.90 20.76
N PHE A 249 23.69 -1.63 19.96
CA PHE A 249 23.56 -2.21 18.61
C PHE A 249 24.36 -1.48 17.54
N GLY A 250 25.02 -0.35 17.87
CA GLY A 250 25.79 0.45 16.93
C GLY A 250 24.95 1.13 15.85
N VAL A 251 23.68 1.43 16.15
CA VAL A 251 22.73 2.06 15.22
C VAL A 251 23.12 3.51 14.98
N LYS A 252 23.16 3.88 13.68
CA LYS A 252 23.48 5.24 13.22
C LYS A 252 22.38 5.85 12.35
N THR A 253 21.29 5.14 12.17
CA THR A 253 20.18 5.57 11.32
C THR A 253 18.86 5.25 12.00
N ILE A 254 17.98 6.24 12.08
CA ILE A 254 16.58 6.07 12.46
C ILE A 254 15.76 6.17 11.18
N PHE A 255 14.99 5.14 10.88
CA PHE A 255 14.05 5.11 9.77
C PHE A 255 12.71 5.65 10.25
N THR A 256 12.14 6.62 9.54
CA THR A 256 10.96 7.37 9.98
C THR A 256 10.04 7.70 8.82
N SER A 257 8.79 8.01 9.13
CA SER A 257 7.79 8.49 8.18
C SER A 257 7.57 10.01 8.28
N GLU A 258 6.94 10.61 7.26
CA GLU A 258 6.56 12.03 7.29
C GLU A 258 5.49 12.34 8.35
N ALA A 259 4.66 11.35 8.69
CA ALA A 259 3.60 11.49 9.69
C ALA A 259 4.11 11.43 11.15
N ALA A 260 5.35 11.00 11.36
CA ALA A 260 5.92 10.82 12.68
C ALA A 260 6.21 12.16 13.40
N ASN A 261 6.28 12.11 14.73
CA ASN A 261 6.59 13.28 15.56
C ASN A 261 8.02 13.78 15.31
N ARG A 262 8.14 14.72 14.38
CA ARG A 262 9.42 15.26 13.90
C ARG A 262 10.28 15.85 15.03
N ALA A 263 9.68 16.57 15.99
CA ALA A 263 10.44 17.20 17.07
C ALA A 263 11.08 16.17 18.00
N LEU A 264 10.38 15.08 18.28
CA LEU A 264 10.89 13.95 19.07
C LEU A 264 12.06 13.26 18.34
N LEU A 265 11.87 12.94 17.05
CA LEU A 265 12.88 12.29 16.24
C LEU A 265 14.16 13.10 16.05
N GLU A 266 14.02 14.42 15.78
CA GLU A 266 15.16 15.33 15.67
C GLU A 266 15.94 15.41 17.00
N ARG A 267 15.26 15.39 18.14
CA ARG A 267 15.90 15.35 19.44
C ARG A 267 16.68 14.06 19.66
N VAL A 268 16.05 12.88 19.44
CA VAL A 268 16.71 11.58 19.58
C VAL A 268 17.91 11.49 18.64
N ALA A 269 17.76 11.94 17.39
CA ALA A 269 18.84 11.97 16.41
C ALA A 269 20.00 12.88 16.86
N GLN A 270 19.71 14.05 17.47
CA GLN A 270 20.73 14.96 18.01
C GLN A 270 21.47 14.33 19.20
N ASP A 271 20.74 13.73 20.14
CA ASP A 271 21.32 13.16 21.37
C ASP A 271 22.15 11.88 21.07
N THR A 272 21.80 11.12 20.03
CA THR A 272 22.49 9.89 19.63
C THR A 272 23.53 10.07 18.52
N GLY A 273 23.47 11.17 17.78
CA GLY A 273 24.27 11.38 16.56
C GLY A 273 23.78 10.55 15.35
N ALA A 274 22.58 10.00 15.41
CA ALA A 274 21.98 9.26 14.31
C ALA A 274 21.49 10.19 13.21
N ARG A 275 21.42 9.68 11.98
CA ARG A 275 20.73 10.36 10.86
C ARG A 275 19.29 9.85 10.72
N LEU A 276 18.42 10.72 10.26
CA LEU A 276 17.05 10.35 9.90
C LEU A 276 16.99 9.96 8.42
N VAL A 277 16.34 8.85 8.11
CA VAL A 277 16.04 8.40 6.74
C VAL A 277 14.54 8.20 6.63
N TYR A 278 13.92 8.91 5.70
CA TYR A 278 12.48 8.88 5.51
C TYR A 278 12.06 7.68 4.67
N LEU A 279 11.03 6.98 5.13
CA LEU A 279 10.35 5.87 4.47
C LEU A 279 8.86 6.17 4.39
N TYR A 280 8.18 5.56 3.44
CA TYR A 280 6.72 5.52 3.43
C TYR A 280 6.26 4.36 4.33
N ASN A 281 5.52 4.67 5.39
CA ASN A 281 5.09 3.68 6.36
C ASN A 281 3.58 3.38 6.22
N GLY A 282 2.69 4.21 6.75
CA GLY A 282 1.24 3.97 6.79
C GLY A 282 0.46 4.56 5.60
N SER A 283 1.14 5.18 4.64
CA SER A 283 0.49 5.84 3.50
C SER A 283 1.35 5.83 2.25
N LEU A 284 0.72 5.82 1.08
CA LEU A 284 1.37 6.11 -0.20
C LEU A 284 1.70 7.61 -0.32
N SER A 285 2.57 7.94 -1.27
CA SER A 285 2.77 9.33 -1.68
C SER A 285 1.59 9.84 -2.52
N GLU A 286 1.55 11.16 -2.74
CA GLU A 286 0.72 11.74 -3.79
C GLU A 286 1.02 11.10 -5.16
N ALA A 287 0.06 11.17 -6.09
CA ALA A 287 0.13 10.50 -7.41
C ALA A 287 1.40 10.79 -8.23
N ASN A 288 2.03 11.95 -8.02
CA ASN A 288 3.28 12.32 -8.70
C ASN A 288 4.53 12.04 -7.85
N GLY A 289 4.38 11.44 -6.68
CA GLY A 289 5.47 11.12 -5.77
C GLY A 289 6.13 9.76 -6.09
N PRO A 290 7.21 9.44 -5.37
CA PRO A 290 8.01 8.25 -5.66
C PRO A 290 7.41 6.93 -5.15
N ALA A 291 6.33 6.97 -4.37
CA ALA A 291 5.66 5.84 -3.75
C ALA A 291 4.14 5.92 -3.99
N ALA A 292 3.74 6.17 -5.25
CA ALA A 292 2.34 6.39 -5.63
C ALA A 292 1.51 5.09 -5.66
N THR A 293 2.16 3.92 -5.69
CA THR A 293 1.54 2.60 -5.60
C THR A 293 2.19 1.78 -4.48
N TYR A 294 1.55 0.72 -4.04
CA TYR A 294 2.14 -0.20 -3.06
C TYR A 294 3.48 -0.79 -3.54
N LEU A 295 3.55 -1.17 -4.81
CA LEU A 295 4.80 -1.69 -5.38
C LEU A 295 5.91 -0.64 -5.38
N ASP A 296 5.60 0.62 -5.67
CA ASP A 296 6.56 1.72 -5.65
C ASP A 296 6.97 2.08 -4.21
N LEU A 297 6.03 2.05 -3.25
CA LEU A 297 6.31 2.23 -1.82
C LEU A 297 7.38 1.24 -1.35
N MET A 298 7.17 -0.05 -1.63
CA MET A 298 8.11 -1.08 -1.22
C MET A 298 9.47 -0.93 -1.91
N ARG A 299 9.49 -0.60 -3.20
CA ARG A 299 10.73 -0.34 -3.95
C ARG A 299 11.50 0.86 -3.38
N TYR A 300 10.81 1.96 -3.13
CA TYR A 300 11.41 3.16 -2.54
C TYR A 300 12.02 2.85 -1.18
N ASN A 301 11.25 2.24 -0.30
CA ASN A 301 11.69 1.90 1.06
C ASN A 301 12.92 0.99 1.04
N VAL A 302 12.90 -0.06 0.23
CA VAL A 302 14.03 -0.99 0.12
C VAL A 302 15.29 -0.31 -0.44
N GLN A 303 15.16 0.57 -1.42
CA GLN A 303 16.29 1.34 -1.93
C GLN A 303 16.88 2.26 -0.85
N ALA A 304 16.04 2.95 -0.09
CA ALA A 304 16.48 3.80 1.02
C ALA A 304 17.16 3.00 2.14
N LEU A 305 16.65 1.80 2.48
CA LEU A 305 17.28 0.87 3.43
C LEU A 305 18.67 0.43 2.94
N VAL A 306 18.76 0.01 1.67
CA VAL A 306 20.01 -0.44 1.05
C VAL A 306 21.06 0.67 1.04
N GLU A 307 20.68 1.89 0.68
CA GLU A 307 21.57 3.05 0.67
C GLU A 307 22.03 3.42 2.09
N ALA A 308 21.16 3.28 3.06
CA ALA A 308 21.43 3.63 4.45
C ALA A 308 22.33 2.60 5.17
N LEU A 309 22.24 1.31 4.82
CA LEU A 309 22.86 0.23 5.58
C LEU A 309 24.08 -0.40 4.88
N LYS A 310 24.36 -0.10 3.63
CA LYS A 310 25.60 -0.50 2.97
C LYS A 310 26.79 0.31 3.45
#